data_b2a5eddbc98a5a394f19742abfd54894
#
_entry.id   b2a5eddbc98a5a394f19742abfd54894
#
_cell.length_a   1.000
_cell.length_b   1.000
_cell.length_c   1.000
_cell.angle_alpha   90.00
_cell.angle_beta   90.00
_cell.angle_gamma   90.00
#
_symmetry.space_group_name_H-M   'P 1'
#
loop_
_entity.id
_entity.type
_entity.pdbx_description
1 polymer ?
#
loop_
_entity_poly.entity_id
_entity_poly.type
_entity_poly.pdbx_seq_one_letter_code
_entity_poly.pdbx_strand_id
1 'polypeptide(L)'
;MNKTEILLSCMFLNDSEEMIKRSHITSDTIIINQCDEDGYKEEHIGDAFVRTFSVKERGLTKSRNLAISKSVADVCIICDDDEVFSQGYEEAVQNAYSSLPQADIIIFDMAGRPHKWGDSIKKLGYRDIMSVSSWQITFRREKLLAKGIRFDENMGAGSGNGAEEEFRFLTQCRKAGLKIYHYPMSWQRWLRRNLLGSRASTGNSL
;
A
#
# COMPACT_ATOMS: atom_id res chain seq x y z
N MET A 1 -17.95 -12.63 0.10
CA MET A 1 -17.17 -11.39 0.40
C MET A 1 -15.82 -11.54 -0.28
N ASN A 2 -15.31 -10.47 -0.89
CA ASN A 2 -13.96 -10.50 -1.46
C ASN A 2 -12.95 -10.59 -0.32
N LYS A 3 -12.01 -11.55 -0.41
CA LYS A 3 -10.89 -11.60 0.53
C LYS A 3 -9.98 -10.40 0.28
N THR A 4 -9.68 -9.62 1.34
CA THR A 4 -8.81 -8.44 1.27
C THR A 4 -7.47 -8.75 1.93
N GLU A 5 -6.38 -8.27 1.35
CA GLU A 5 -5.02 -8.45 1.89
C GLU A 5 -4.21 -7.18 1.73
N ILE A 6 -3.54 -6.77 2.81
CA ILE A 6 -2.59 -5.65 2.78
C ILE A 6 -1.25 -6.14 2.26
N LEU A 7 -0.65 -5.37 1.37
CA LEU A 7 0.67 -5.59 0.81
C LEU A 7 1.62 -4.53 1.36
N LEU A 8 2.24 -4.82 2.51
CA LEU A 8 3.08 -3.91 3.26
C LEU A 8 4.54 -4.06 2.86
N SER A 9 5.17 -2.96 2.47
CA SER A 9 6.61 -2.89 2.18
C SER A 9 7.34 -2.14 3.30
N CYS A 10 8.36 -2.76 3.88
CA CYS A 10 9.19 -2.14 4.92
C CYS A 10 10.66 -2.53 4.80
N MET A 11 11.49 -1.90 5.61
CA MET A 11 12.91 -2.23 5.75
C MET A 11 13.26 -2.46 7.21
N PHE A 12 14.10 -3.48 7.48
CA PHE A 12 14.62 -3.78 8.80
C PHE A 12 13.55 -3.87 9.88
N LEU A 13 12.49 -4.63 9.60
CA LEU A 13 11.38 -4.87 10.52
C LEU A 13 11.90 -5.56 11.79
N ASN A 14 11.70 -4.93 12.94
CA ASN A 14 12.09 -5.50 14.23
C ASN A 14 10.99 -6.41 14.79
N ASP A 15 9.73 -5.96 14.72
CA ASP A 15 8.57 -6.63 15.28
C ASP A 15 7.34 -6.44 14.42
N SER A 16 6.83 -7.55 13.86
CA SER A 16 5.63 -7.57 13.04
C SER A 16 4.38 -7.26 13.86
N GLU A 17 4.32 -7.71 15.12
CA GLU A 17 3.17 -7.46 15.99
C GLU A 17 3.04 -5.97 16.32
N GLU A 18 4.16 -5.30 16.63
CA GLU A 18 4.19 -3.85 16.83
C GLU A 18 3.74 -3.11 15.57
N MET A 19 4.24 -3.52 14.40
CA MET A 19 3.89 -2.93 13.10
C MET A 19 2.39 -3.02 12.85
N ILE A 20 1.81 -4.19 12.94
CA ILE A 20 0.39 -4.46 12.70
C ILE A 20 -0.48 -3.65 13.67
N LYS A 21 -0.13 -3.63 14.96
CA LYS A 21 -0.89 -2.90 16.00
C LYS A 21 -0.83 -1.38 15.79
N ARG A 22 0.35 -0.81 15.54
CA ARG A 22 0.49 0.65 15.36
C ARG A 22 -0.19 1.15 14.08
N SER A 23 -0.22 0.30 13.05
CA SER A 23 -0.89 0.61 11.78
C SER A 23 -2.39 0.31 11.81
N HIS A 24 -2.94 -0.21 12.92
CA HIS A 24 -4.33 -0.61 13.10
C HIS A 24 -4.82 -1.60 12.02
N ILE A 25 -3.95 -2.49 11.62
CA ILE A 25 -4.27 -3.50 10.60
C ILE A 25 -5.07 -4.63 11.23
N THR A 26 -6.19 -5.00 10.59
CA THR A 26 -7.09 -6.08 11.04
C THR A 26 -7.27 -7.16 9.97
N SER A 27 -6.94 -6.88 8.71
CA SER A 27 -7.05 -7.85 7.62
C SER A 27 -5.75 -8.64 7.42
N ASP A 28 -5.85 -9.75 6.71
CA ASP A 28 -4.69 -10.54 6.30
C ASP A 28 -3.64 -9.66 5.64
N THR A 29 -2.37 -9.94 5.91
CA THR A 29 -1.27 -9.06 5.50
C THR A 29 -0.06 -9.84 5.00
N ILE A 30 0.50 -9.39 3.89
CA ILE A 30 1.83 -9.77 3.44
C ILE A 30 2.79 -8.64 3.75
N ILE A 31 3.82 -8.94 4.51
CA ILE A 31 4.91 -8.03 4.79
C ILE A 31 6.13 -8.46 3.96
N ILE A 32 6.66 -7.55 3.15
CA ILE A 32 7.97 -7.73 2.53
C ILE A 32 8.97 -6.88 3.31
N ASN A 33 9.76 -7.56 4.11
CA ASN A 33 10.80 -6.95 4.94
C ASN A 33 12.15 -7.00 4.21
N GLN A 34 12.60 -5.88 3.70
CA GLN A 34 13.90 -5.75 3.05
C GLN A 34 15.00 -5.63 4.11
N CYS A 35 15.74 -6.71 4.37
CA CYS A 35 16.77 -6.78 5.40
C CYS A 35 18.00 -7.61 4.94
N ASP A 36 18.96 -7.89 5.80
CA ASP A 36 20.22 -8.52 5.41
C ASP A 36 20.16 -10.05 5.36
N GLU A 37 19.02 -10.64 5.71
CA GLU A 37 18.81 -12.09 5.72
C GLU A 37 17.49 -12.45 5.04
N ASP A 38 17.49 -13.57 4.30
CA ASP A 38 16.28 -14.14 3.75
C ASP A 38 15.57 -14.98 4.81
N GLY A 39 14.25 -14.89 4.89
CA GLY A 39 13.46 -15.62 5.87
C GLY A 39 11.97 -15.61 5.57
N TYR A 40 11.24 -16.47 6.27
CA TYR A 40 9.79 -16.54 6.19
C TYR A 40 9.19 -16.82 7.56
N LYS A 41 8.11 -16.11 7.90
CA LYS A 41 7.35 -16.28 9.13
C LYS A 41 5.87 -16.14 8.86
N GLU A 42 5.06 -16.99 9.50
CA GLU A 42 3.60 -16.86 9.55
C GLU A 42 3.16 -16.71 11.00
N GLU A 43 2.20 -15.86 11.23
CA GLU A 43 1.65 -15.64 12.57
C GLU A 43 0.23 -15.07 12.53
N HIS A 44 -0.52 -15.28 13.61
CA HIS A 44 -1.79 -14.61 13.85
C HIS A 44 -1.57 -13.44 14.81
N ILE A 45 -1.96 -12.24 14.42
CA ILE A 45 -1.89 -11.02 15.22
C ILE A 45 -3.27 -10.40 15.29
N GLY A 46 -3.98 -10.61 16.40
CA GLY A 46 -5.41 -10.33 16.47
C GLY A 46 -6.18 -11.16 15.46
N ASP A 47 -6.97 -10.54 14.62
CA ASP A 47 -7.75 -11.20 13.57
C ASP A 47 -6.97 -11.39 12.26
N ALA A 48 -5.82 -10.74 12.13
CA ALA A 48 -5.01 -10.78 10.91
C ALA A 48 -4.11 -12.02 10.84
N PHE A 49 -4.11 -12.71 9.69
CA PHE A 49 -3.09 -13.68 9.34
C PHE A 49 -1.95 -12.98 8.60
N VAL A 50 -0.78 -12.93 9.22
CA VAL A 50 0.37 -12.18 8.75
C VAL A 50 1.45 -13.12 8.21
N ARG A 51 1.87 -12.88 6.97
CA ARG A 51 2.95 -13.60 6.30
C ARG A 51 4.10 -12.64 6.02
N THR A 52 5.21 -12.80 6.72
CA THR A 52 6.39 -11.98 6.55
C THR A 52 7.44 -12.69 5.72
N PHE A 53 7.83 -12.08 4.62
CA PHE A 53 8.93 -12.50 3.75
C PHE A 53 10.08 -11.53 3.95
N SER A 54 11.14 -11.97 4.62
CA SER A 54 12.41 -11.24 4.70
C SER A 54 13.23 -11.51 3.45
N VAL A 55 13.78 -10.46 2.84
CA VAL A 55 14.54 -10.57 1.59
C VAL A 55 15.75 -9.64 1.59
N LYS A 56 16.86 -10.12 1.04
CA LYS A 56 18.09 -9.33 0.83
C LYS A 56 17.96 -8.32 -0.29
N GLU A 57 17.06 -8.59 -1.22
CA GLU A 57 16.82 -7.71 -2.36
C GLU A 57 16.25 -6.37 -1.90
N ARG A 58 16.74 -5.27 -2.47
CA ARG A 58 16.32 -3.90 -2.17
C ARG A 58 15.57 -3.30 -3.35
N GLY A 59 14.62 -2.42 -3.04
CA GLY A 59 13.83 -1.65 -4.00
C GLY A 59 12.34 -1.75 -3.72
N LEU A 60 11.68 -0.59 -3.61
CA LEU A 60 10.27 -0.49 -3.25
C LEU A 60 9.36 -1.22 -4.26
N THR A 61 9.61 -1.02 -5.54
CA THR A 61 8.82 -1.65 -6.62
C THR A 61 9.01 -3.16 -6.69
N LYS A 62 10.21 -3.66 -6.39
CA LYS A 62 10.50 -5.10 -6.26
C LYS A 62 9.74 -5.70 -5.09
N SER A 63 9.76 -5.01 -3.94
CA SER A 63 8.99 -5.39 -2.75
C SER A 63 7.50 -5.50 -3.06
N ARG A 64 6.90 -4.48 -3.70
CA ARG A 64 5.50 -4.47 -4.12
C ARG A 64 5.17 -5.61 -5.10
N ASN A 65 6.03 -5.86 -6.09
CA ASN A 65 5.86 -6.96 -7.04
C ASN A 65 5.90 -8.33 -6.36
N LEU A 66 6.82 -8.51 -5.41
CA LEU A 66 6.92 -9.73 -4.63
C LEU A 66 5.65 -9.93 -3.79
N ALA A 67 5.17 -8.89 -3.09
CA ALA A 67 3.93 -8.95 -2.31
C ALA A 67 2.72 -9.34 -3.17
N ILE A 68 2.55 -8.73 -4.36
CA ILE A 68 1.51 -9.08 -5.33
C ILE A 68 1.60 -10.57 -5.73
N SER A 69 2.80 -11.08 -5.95
CA SER A 69 3.01 -12.49 -6.35
C SER A 69 2.68 -13.48 -5.23
N LYS A 70 2.90 -13.09 -3.97
CA LYS A 70 2.63 -13.92 -2.77
C LYS A 70 1.19 -13.82 -2.28
N SER A 71 0.45 -12.79 -2.67
CA SER A 71 -0.95 -12.61 -2.32
C SER A 71 -1.83 -13.73 -2.89
N VAL A 72 -2.90 -14.05 -2.16
CA VAL A 72 -3.97 -14.97 -2.58
C VAL A 72 -5.35 -14.31 -2.46
N ALA A 73 -5.39 -13.02 -2.18
CA ALA A 73 -6.62 -12.28 -2.01
C ALA A 73 -7.25 -11.86 -3.34
N ASP A 74 -8.55 -11.54 -3.29
CA ASP A 74 -9.30 -10.98 -4.42
C ASP A 74 -8.95 -9.50 -4.61
N VAL A 75 -8.81 -8.77 -3.48
CA VAL A 75 -8.50 -7.35 -3.44
C VAL A 75 -7.23 -7.12 -2.63
N CYS A 76 -6.29 -6.42 -3.21
CA CYS A 76 -5.04 -6.02 -2.57
C CYS A 76 -5.01 -4.53 -2.28
N ILE A 77 -4.37 -4.17 -1.17
CA ILE A 77 -4.16 -2.81 -0.68
C ILE A 77 -2.65 -2.56 -0.62
N ILE A 78 -2.14 -1.55 -1.31
CA ILE A 78 -0.74 -1.12 -1.16
C ILE A 78 -0.59 -0.38 0.17
N CYS A 79 0.47 -0.68 0.91
CA CYS A 79 0.76 -0.07 2.21
C CYS A 79 2.27 0.13 2.38
N ASP A 80 2.64 1.30 2.87
CA ASP A 80 3.99 1.59 3.33
C ASP A 80 4.03 1.54 4.88
N ASP A 81 5.21 1.53 5.49
CA ASP A 81 5.39 1.27 6.92
C ASP A 81 5.06 2.45 7.86
N ASP A 82 4.61 3.58 7.32
CA ASP A 82 4.23 4.78 8.05
C ASP A 82 2.73 5.11 7.96
N GLU A 83 1.91 4.16 7.54
CA GLU A 83 0.47 4.32 7.36
C GLU A 83 -0.32 3.76 8.55
N VAL A 84 -1.47 4.39 8.85
CA VAL A 84 -2.41 3.94 9.88
C VAL A 84 -3.81 3.90 9.30
N PHE A 85 -4.43 2.74 9.37
CA PHE A 85 -5.79 2.52 8.89
C PHE A 85 -6.84 3.06 9.89
N SER A 86 -7.95 3.55 9.36
CA SER A 86 -9.14 3.90 10.13
C SER A 86 -9.90 2.64 10.51
N GLN A 87 -10.62 2.68 11.63
CA GLN A 87 -11.47 1.56 12.02
C GLN A 87 -12.50 1.24 10.92
N GLY A 88 -12.70 -0.04 10.63
CA GLY A 88 -13.67 -0.49 9.62
C GLY A 88 -13.22 -0.32 8.16
N TYR A 89 -11.94 -0.03 7.92
CA TYR A 89 -11.41 0.17 6.56
C TYR A 89 -11.64 -1.05 5.64
N GLU A 90 -11.52 -2.25 6.17
CA GLU A 90 -11.67 -3.48 5.38
C GLU A 90 -13.09 -3.63 4.84
N GLU A 91 -14.10 -3.50 5.72
CA GLU A 91 -15.50 -3.52 5.33
C GLU A 91 -15.81 -2.44 4.29
N ALA A 92 -15.25 -1.25 4.49
CA ALA A 92 -15.42 -0.13 3.58
C ALA A 92 -14.83 -0.40 2.19
N VAL A 93 -13.65 -1.03 2.11
CA VAL A 93 -13.06 -1.48 0.84
C VAL A 93 -13.93 -2.54 0.17
N GLN A 94 -14.37 -3.54 0.91
CA GLN A 94 -15.25 -4.60 0.39
C GLN A 94 -16.57 -4.02 -0.15
N ASN A 95 -17.16 -3.07 0.56
CA ASN A 95 -18.38 -2.36 0.13
C ASN A 95 -18.15 -1.54 -1.14
N ALA A 96 -17.01 -0.84 -1.24
CA ALA A 96 -16.64 -0.09 -2.43
C ALA A 96 -16.54 -1.00 -3.67
N TYR A 97 -15.86 -2.14 -3.55
CA TYR A 97 -15.74 -3.10 -4.66
C TYR A 97 -17.05 -3.82 -4.98
N SER A 98 -17.92 -4.00 -4.00
CA SER A 98 -19.26 -4.57 -4.20
C SER A 98 -20.19 -3.60 -4.92
N SER A 99 -20.11 -2.31 -4.59
CA SER A 99 -20.88 -1.24 -5.23
C SER A 99 -20.38 -0.88 -6.63
N LEU A 100 -19.12 -1.17 -6.94
CA LEU A 100 -18.44 -0.90 -8.20
C LEU A 100 -17.88 -2.18 -8.83
N PRO A 101 -18.73 -3.14 -9.24
CA PRO A 101 -18.24 -4.41 -9.78
C PRO A 101 -17.41 -4.26 -11.06
N GLN A 102 -17.57 -3.14 -11.78
CA GLN A 102 -16.81 -2.79 -12.97
C GLN A 102 -15.45 -2.18 -12.69
N ALA A 103 -15.13 -1.80 -11.43
CA ALA A 103 -13.83 -1.25 -11.06
C ALA A 103 -12.80 -2.35 -10.92
N ASP A 104 -11.68 -2.22 -11.61
CA ASP A 104 -10.52 -3.10 -11.44
C ASP A 104 -9.55 -2.54 -10.39
N ILE A 105 -9.50 -1.20 -10.30
CA ILE A 105 -8.68 -0.44 -9.35
C ILE A 105 -9.57 0.64 -8.72
N ILE A 106 -9.51 0.78 -7.40
CA ILE A 106 -10.16 1.86 -6.67
C ILE A 106 -9.09 2.68 -5.95
N ILE A 107 -9.20 4.00 -6.11
CA ILE A 107 -8.35 5.00 -5.47
C ILE A 107 -9.18 5.65 -4.37
N PHE A 108 -8.69 5.56 -3.13
CA PHE A 108 -9.32 6.15 -1.94
C PHE A 108 -8.64 7.46 -1.54
N ASP A 109 -9.27 8.20 -0.64
CA ASP A 109 -8.72 9.43 -0.08
C ASP A 109 -7.98 9.19 1.24
N MET A 110 -7.14 10.14 1.64
CA MET A 110 -6.43 10.14 2.91
C MET A 110 -7.12 11.06 3.90
N ALA A 111 -7.29 10.62 5.14
CA ALA A 111 -7.85 11.43 6.21
C ALA A 111 -7.03 12.72 6.43
N GLY A 112 -7.75 13.84 6.54
CA GLY A 112 -7.15 15.16 6.74
C GLY A 112 -6.62 15.82 5.47
N ARG A 113 -6.89 15.26 4.29
CA ARG A 113 -6.64 15.89 2.98
C ARG A 113 -7.94 16.15 2.23
N PRO A 114 -8.00 17.22 1.41
CA PRO A 114 -9.17 17.46 0.55
C PRO A 114 -9.39 16.31 -0.43
N HIS A 115 -10.64 15.99 -0.71
CA HIS A 115 -11.01 15.04 -1.75
C HIS A 115 -10.64 15.62 -3.13
N LYS A 116 -9.56 15.14 -3.69
CA LYS A 116 -8.96 15.72 -4.90
C LYS A 116 -9.89 15.69 -6.11
N TRP A 117 -10.76 14.70 -6.20
CA TRP A 117 -11.68 14.52 -7.32
C TRP A 117 -13.13 14.76 -6.94
N GLY A 118 -13.39 15.42 -5.77
CA GLY A 118 -14.72 15.75 -5.24
C GLY A 118 -15.35 14.61 -4.44
N ASP A 119 -16.59 14.83 -4.00
CA ASP A 119 -17.31 13.96 -3.07
C ASP A 119 -18.19 12.91 -3.78
N SER A 120 -17.89 12.61 -5.03
CA SER A 120 -18.62 11.62 -5.81
C SER A 120 -17.69 10.58 -6.44
N ILE A 121 -18.23 9.39 -6.67
CA ILE A 121 -17.52 8.34 -7.40
C ILE A 121 -17.20 8.84 -8.81
N LYS A 122 -15.93 8.74 -9.20
CA LYS A 122 -15.46 9.23 -10.51
C LYS A 122 -14.60 8.19 -11.19
N LYS A 123 -14.84 7.93 -12.48
CA LYS A 123 -13.89 7.17 -13.31
C LYS A 123 -12.69 8.06 -13.63
N LEU A 124 -11.48 7.61 -13.27
CA LEU A 124 -10.27 8.39 -13.42
C LEU A 124 -9.70 8.30 -14.84
N GLY A 125 -9.35 9.46 -15.38
CA GLY A 125 -8.66 9.62 -16.65
C GLY A 125 -7.13 9.65 -16.48
N TYR A 126 -6.41 9.83 -17.61
CA TYR A 126 -4.95 9.87 -17.63
C TYR A 126 -4.39 11.01 -16.77
N ARG A 127 -5.01 12.20 -16.83
CA ARG A 127 -4.56 13.35 -16.03
C ARG A 127 -4.83 13.17 -14.54
N ASP A 128 -5.89 12.45 -14.19
CA ASP A 128 -6.26 12.22 -12.79
C ASP A 128 -5.21 11.33 -12.10
N ILE A 129 -4.75 10.26 -12.75
CA ILE A 129 -3.81 9.29 -12.17
C ILE A 129 -2.39 9.83 -11.98
N MET A 130 -2.03 10.95 -12.58
CA MET A 130 -0.70 11.60 -12.40
C MET A 130 -0.41 12.00 -10.96
N SER A 131 -1.41 12.05 -10.12
CA SER A 131 -1.32 12.58 -8.77
C SER A 131 -1.82 11.60 -7.71
N VAL A 132 -1.92 10.33 -8.09
CA VAL A 132 -2.21 9.23 -7.18
C VAL A 132 -0.92 8.82 -6.48
N SER A 133 -1.01 8.59 -5.18
CA SER A 133 0.07 8.05 -4.36
C SER A 133 -0.20 6.59 -3.99
N SER A 134 0.83 5.86 -3.58
CA SER A 134 0.76 4.43 -3.23
C SER A 134 -0.37 4.09 -2.25
N TRP A 135 -0.45 4.83 -1.17
CA TRP A 135 -1.41 4.65 -0.09
C TRP A 135 -2.89 4.79 -0.49
N GLN A 136 -3.17 5.26 -1.70
CA GLN A 136 -4.53 5.36 -2.24
C GLN A 136 -4.94 4.12 -3.01
N ILE A 137 -3.99 3.27 -3.39
CA ILE A 137 -4.17 2.26 -4.42
C ILE A 137 -4.67 0.95 -3.83
N THR A 138 -5.83 0.51 -4.31
CA THR A 138 -6.32 -0.86 -4.17
C THR A 138 -6.63 -1.44 -5.54
N PHE A 139 -6.58 -2.77 -5.68
CA PHE A 139 -6.84 -3.40 -6.97
C PHE A 139 -7.33 -4.84 -6.83
N ARG A 140 -8.08 -5.30 -7.85
CA ARG A 140 -8.39 -6.72 -8.01
C ARG A 140 -7.15 -7.44 -8.53
N ARG A 141 -6.58 -8.30 -7.69
CA ARG A 141 -5.32 -8.99 -7.97
C ARG A 141 -5.34 -9.76 -9.30
N GLU A 142 -6.38 -10.56 -9.53
CA GLU A 142 -6.50 -11.35 -10.76
C GLU A 142 -6.45 -10.51 -12.03
N LYS A 143 -7.01 -9.28 -12.00
CA LYS A 143 -7.01 -8.39 -13.15
C LYS A 143 -5.61 -7.93 -13.55
N LEU A 144 -4.74 -7.68 -12.56
CA LEU A 144 -3.34 -7.37 -12.81
C LEU A 144 -2.59 -8.59 -13.37
N LEU A 145 -2.73 -9.73 -12.71
CA LEU A 145 -2.03 -10.96 -13.10
C LEU A 145 -2.41 -11.42 -14.51
N ALA A 146 -3.70 -11.39 -14.85
CA ALA A 146 -4.20 -11.75 -16.17
C ALA A 146 -3.65 -10.87 -17.30
N LYS A 147 -3.17 -9.67 -16.98
CA LYS A 147 -2.57 -8.72 -17.93
C LYS A 147 -1.04 -8.65 -17.82
N GLY A 148 -0.43 -9.41 -16.93
CA GLY A 148 1.01 -9.37 -16.68
C GLY A 148 1.52 -8.02 -16.18
N ILE A 149 0.67 -7.24 -15.52
CA ILE A 149 1.01 -5.89 -15.05
C ILE A 149 1.84 -5.99 -13.77
N ARG A 150 2.92 -5.22 -13.72
CA ARG A 150 3.86 -5.12 -12.60
C ARG A 150 4.33 -3.68 -12.44
N PHE A 151 4.80 -3.34 -11.24
CA PHE A 151 5.60 -2.12 -11.06
C PHE A 151 6.92 -2.23 -11.86
N ASP A 152 7.37 -1.12 -12.43
CA ASP A 152 8.66 -1.04 -13.12
C ASP A 152 9.80 -1.05 -12.09
N GLU A 153 10.57 -2.11 -12.04
CA GLU A 153 11.62 -2.32 -11.03
C GLU A 153 12.83 -1.39 -11.18
N ASN A 154 12.91 -0.64 -12.28
CA ASN A 154 13.91 0.41 -12.47
C ASN A 154 13.45 1.76 -11.89
N MET A 155 12.29 1.82 -11.22
CA MET A 155 11.69 3.02 -10.65
C MET A 155 11.44 2.86 -9.15
N GLY A 156 11.22 3.99 -8.48
CA GLY A 156 10.88 4.03 -7.06
C GLY A 156 12.09 4.12 -6.13
N ALA A 157 11.83 4.22 -4.84
CA ALA A 157 12.87 4.34 -3.82
C ALA A 157 13.85 3.16 -3.88
N GLY A 158 15.13 3.44 -3.89
CA GLY A 158 16.22 2.46 -3.97
C GLY A 158 16.67 2.09 -5.38
N SER A 159 16.01 2.58 -6.44
CA SER A 159 16.39 2.30 -7.84
C SER A 159 17.30 3.36 -8.48
N GLY A 160 17.49 4.50 -7.81
CA GLY A 160 18.17 5.67 -8.39
C GLY A 160 17.27 6.58 -9.24
N ASN A 161 16.06 6.12 -9.61
CA ASN A 161 15.02 6.85 -10.32
C ASN A 161 13.81 7.01 -9.38
N GLY A 162 13.92 7.89 -8.40
CA GLY A 162 12.85 8.14 -7.43
C GLY A 162 11.70 8.93 -8.06
N ALA A 163 10.48 8.55 -7.71
CA ALA A 163 9.19 9.12 -8.10
C ALA A 163 8.60 8.60 -9.42
N GLU A 164 7.27 8.67 -9.52
CA GLU A 164 6.42 8.29 -10.66
C GLU A 164 6.15 6.78 -10.84
N GLU A 165 6.58 5.90 -9.96
CA GLU A 165 6.30 4.46 -10.06
C GLU A 165 4.80 4.16 -10.06
N GLU A 166 3.99 4.86 -9.25
CA GLU A 166 2.54 4.72 -9.23
C GLU A 166 1.91 5.22 -10.53
N PHE A 167 2.37 6.34 -11.05
CA PHE A 167 1.86 6.88 -12.31
C PHE A 167 2.15 5.92 -13.48
N ARG A 168 3.35 5.36 -13.54
CA ARG A 168 3.71 4.36 -14.55
C ARG A 168 2.87 3.09 -14.41
N PHE A 169 2.73 2.58 -13.19
CA PHE A 169 1.90 1.42 -12.89
C PHE A 169 0.45 1.63 -13.33
N LEU A 170 -0.18 2.73 -12.90
CA LEU A 170 -1.56 3.05 -13.26
C LEU A 170 -1.72 3.34 -14.77
N THR A 171 -0.70 3.89 -15.41
CA THR A 171 -0.68 4.07 -16.87
C THR A 171 -0.66 2.72 -17.61
N GLN A 172 0.13 1.75 -17.17
CA GLN A 172 0.11 0.39 -17.70
C GLN A 172 -1.26 -0.26 -17.52
N CYS A 173 -1.85 -0.15 -16.32
CA CYS A 173 -3.21 -0.64 -16.04
C CYS A 173 -4.22 -0.07 -17.04
N ARG A 174 -4.24 1.23 -17.25
CA ARG A 174 -5.14 1.88 -18.21
C ARG A 174 -4.91 1.44 -19.65
N LYS A 175 -3.65 1.37 -20.09
CA LYS A 175 -3.30 0.88 -21.44
C LYS A 175 -3.75 -0.56 -21.68
N ALA A 176 -3.74 -1.38 -20.63
CA ALA A 176 -4.25 -2.76 -20.66
C ALA A 176 -5.79 -2.86 -20.56
N GLY A 177 -6.49 -1.71 -20.48
CA GLY A 177 -7.95 -1.63 -20.43
C GLY A 177 -8.57 -1.75 -19.04
N LEU A 178 -7.76 -1.74 -17.97
CA LEU A 178 -8.26 -1.76 -16.61
C LEU A 178 -8.95 -0.43 -16.25
N LYS A 179 -10.04 -0.52 -15.51
CA LYS A 179 -10.89 0.60 -15.13
C LYS A 179 -10.53 1.08 -13.73
N ILE A 180 -10.11 2.34 -13.63
CA ILE A 180 -9.70 2.99 -12.39
C ILE A 180 -10.79 3.95 -11.96
N TYR A 181 -11.24 3.85 -10.71
CA TYR A 181 -12.24 4.72 -10.11
C TYR A 181 -11.69 5.38 -8.85
N HIS A 182 -12.09 6.60 -8.59
CA HIS A 182 -12.01 7.24 -7.29
C HIS A 182 -13.27 6.91 -6.50
N TYR A 183 -13.09 6.56 -5.23
CA TYR A 183 -14.15 6.38 -4.25
C TYR A 183 -13.94 7.39 -3.11
N PRO A 184 -14.88 8.33 -2.85
CA PRO A 184 -14.69 9.46 -1.94
C PRO A 184 -14.80 9.03 -0.49
N MET A 185 -13.82 8.32 0.00
CA MET A 185 -13.73 7.83 1.37
C MET A 185 -12.28 7.88 1.84
N SER A 186 -12.09 8.50 2.99
CA SER A 186 -10.80 8.55 3.67
C SER A 186 -10.65 7.37 4.63
N TRP A 187 -9.65 6.55 4.44
CA TRP A 187 -9.46 5.28 5.14
C TRP A 187 -8.13 5.12 5.86
N GLN A 188 -7.17 6.02 5.56
CA GLN A 188 -5.82 6.00 6.11
C GLN A 188 -5.35 7.39 6.51
N ARG A 189 -4.35 7.44 7.38
CA ARG A 189 -3.56 8.64 7.72
C ARG A 189 -2.10 8.25 7.90
N TRP A 190 -1.18 9.19 7.71
CA TRP A 190 0.21 8.98 8.06
C TRP A 190 0.45 9.03 9.56
N LEU A 191 1.34 8.18 10.06
CA LEU A 191 2.00 8.38 11.34
C LEU A 191 2.84 9.65 11.22
N ARG A 192 2.55 10.65 12.06
CA ARG A 192 3.48 11.77 12.22
C ARG A 192 4.77 11.19 12.79
N ARG A 193 5.83 11.09 11.98
CA ARG A 193 7.18 10.90 12.53
C ARG A 193 7.42 12.06 13.48
N ASN A 194 7.54 11.79 14.79
CA ASN A 194 7.97 12.79 15.75
C ASN A 194 9.42 13.16 15.38
N LEU A 195 9.58 14.31 14.71
CA LEU A 195 10.85 14.98 14.47
C LEU A 195 11.42 15.60 15.76
N LEU A 196 11.22 14.96 16.91
CA LEU A 196 11.73 15.37 18.23
C LEU A 196 12.59 14.27 18.82
N GLY A 197 13.75 14.03 18.20
CA GLY A 197 14.68 13.03 18.69
C GLY A 197 16.08 13.15 18.12
N SER A 198 16.67 14.37 17.99
CA SER A 198 18.12 14.54 17.95
C SER A 198 18.53 16.01 18.06
N ARG A 199 18.28 16.62 19.22
CA ARG A 199 19.18 17.68 19.72
C ARG A 199 19.67 17.21 21.07
N ALA A 200 20.68 16.34 21.05
CA ALA A 200 21.55 16.19 22.20
C ALA A 200 22.23 17.54 22.42
N SER A 201 21.89 18.20 23.51
CA SER A 201 22.57 19.37 24.00
C SER A 201 24.00 18.99 24.35
N THR A 202 24.95 19.42 23.53
CA THR A 202 26.31 19.62 24.02
C THR A 202 26.30 20.84 24.92
N GLY A 203 25.99 20.65 26.19
CA GLY A 203 26.27 21.63 27.24
C GLY A 203 27.76 21.63 27.52
N ASN A 204 28.44 22.66 27.08
CA ASN A 204 29.75 23.01 27.60
C ASN A 204 29.55 23.72 28.93
N SER A 205 30.07 23.13 29.97
CA SER A 205 30.32 23.77 31.26
C SER A 205 31.65 24.49 31.20
N LEU A 206 31.64 25.73 31.58
CA LEU A 206 32.67 26.42 32.34
C LEU A 206 32.00 27.10 33.50
#